data_7540189c9c499a970dfbdbecce43c55b
#
_entry.id   7540189c9c499a970dfbdbecce43c55b
#
_cell.length_a   1.000
_cell.length_b   1.000
_cell.length_c   1.000
_cell.angle_alpha   90.00
_cell.angle_beta   90.00
_cell.angle_gamma   90.00
#
_symmetry.space_group_name_H-M   'P 1'
#
loop_
_entity.id
_entity.type
_entity.pdbx_description
1 polymer ?
#
loop_
_entity_poly.entity_id
_entity_poly.type
_entity_poly.pdbx_seq_one_letter_code
_entity_poly.pdbx_strand_id
1 'polypeptide(L)'
;MNILDQLAEYSRLRVAEDKKKISLEEMKNIAIQTKNEKLCDFAFEKALKKDDLSFICECKKASPSKGLIEPDFRYLEIAREYEAAGADCISVLTEPKWFLGSDEYLKEIAKTVSIPCIRKDFTVDEYQIYQAKTLGAAAVLLICSILSEVQLGEYIKICDSLGISALVEIHDEKEAGMAVRAGARIIGVNNRNLKDFTVDTANSRKLRDLIPDDIIFVSESGVKSTDDIRAICEIGADAVLIGETLMRADDKKAKLDELRLS
;
A
#
# COMPACT_ATOMS: atom_id res chain seq x y z
N MET A 1 16.08 11.95 -14.96
CA MET A 1 14.93 11.08 -14.60
C MET A 1 15.21 10.55 -13.22
N ASN A 2 14.41 10.91 -12.23
CA ASN A 2 14.55 10.40 -10.85
C ASN A 2 14.07 8.93 -10.78
N ILE A 3 14.23 8.28 -9.63
CA ILE A 3 13.85 6.86 -9.50
C ILE A 3 12.34 6.64 -9.66
N LEU A 4 11.50 7.57 -9.18
CA LEU A 4 10.04 7.47 -9.30
C LEU A 4 9.60 7.52 -10.77
N ASP A 5 10.20 8.40 -11.57
CA ASP A 5 9.95 8.46 -13.02
C ASP A 5 10.32 7.15 -13.71
N GLN A 6 11.46 6.53 -13.33
CA GLN A 6 11.89 5.24 -13.88
C GLN A 6 10.93 4.10 -13.51
N LEU A 7 10.45 4.09 -12.28
CA LEU A 7 9.47 3.11 -11.79
C LEU A 7 8.13 3.25 -12.52
N ALA A 8 7.64 4.48 -12.66
CA ALA A 8 6.40 4.76 -13.39
C ALA A 8 6.52 4.37 -14.87
N GLU A 9 7.64 4.70 -15.53
CA GLU A 9 7.87 4.33 -16.93
C GLU A 9 7.95 2.82 -17.12
N TYR A 10 8.66 2.13 -16.25
CA TYR A 10 8.73 0.67 -16.29
C TYR A 10 7.36 0.03 -16.05
N SER A 11 6.55 0.62 -15.17
CA SER A 11 5.16 0.17 -14.95
C SER A 11 4.32 0.31 -16.22
N ARG A 12 4.46 1.44 -16.98
CA ARG A 12 3.77 1.62 -18.27
C ARG A 12 4.18 0.54 -19.28
N LEU A 13 5.47 0.19 -19.35
CA LEU A 13 5.95 -0.87 -20.23
C LEU A 13 5.34 -2.23 -19.85
N ARG A 14 5.30 -2.57 -18.55
CA ARG A 14 4.66 -3.82 -18.08
C ARG A 14 3.18 -3.87 -18.48
N VAL A 15 2.45 -2.81 -18.23
CA VAL A 15 1.03 -2.72 -18.59
C VAL A 15 0.83 -2.90 -20.10
N ALA A 16 1.67 -2.28 -20.92
CA ALA A 16 1.60 -2.43 -22.37
C ALA A 16 1.81 -3.89 -22.82
N GLU A 17 2.71 -4.63 -22.18
CA GLU A 17 2.92 -6.06 -22.44
C GLU A 17 1.77 -6.92 -21.91
N ASP A 18 1.21 -6.60 -20.77
CA ASP A 18 0.09 -7.35 -20.19
C ASP A 18 -1.19 -7.16 -21.01
N LYS A 19 -1.45 -5.95 -21.53
CA LYS A 19 -2.57 -5.67 -22.43
C LYS A 19 -2.50 -6.44 -23.77
N LYS A 20 -1.32 -6.92 -24.19
CA LYS A 20 -1.19 -7.83 -25.34
C LYS A 20 -1.65 -9.26 -25.04
N LYS A 21 -1.56 -9.68 -23.78
CA LYS A 21 -1.98 -11.03 -23.34
C LYS A 21 -3.48 -11.06 -23.02
N ILE A 22 -3.95 -10.07 -22.27
CA ILE A 22 -5.36 -9.88 -21.90
C ILE A 22 -5.70 -8.42 -22.16
N SER A 23 -6.67 -8.15 -23.02
CA SER A 23 -7.07 -6.79 -23.33
C SER A 23 -7.66 -6.06 -22.12
N LEU A 24 -7.69 -4.72 -22.14
CA LEU A 24 -8.30 -3.94 -21.05
C LEU A 24 -9.77 -4.32 -20.85
N GLU A 25 -10.53 -4.50 -21.93
CA GLU A 25 -11.95 -4.85 -21.86
C GLU A 25 -12.16 -6.24 -21.24
N GLU A 26 -11.33 -7.21 -21.63
CA GLU A 26 -11.36 -8.55 -21.06
C GLU A 26 -10.98 -8.53 -19.57
N MET A 27 -9.93 -7.77 -19.19
CA MET A 27 -9.51 -7.61 -17.80
C MET A 27 -10.62 -6.96 -16.95
N LYS A 28 -11.32 -5.94 -17.48
CA LYS A 28 -12.49 -5.32 -16.84
C LYS A 28 -13.60 -6.36 -16.59
N ASN A 29 -13.92 -7.15 -17.59
CA ASN A 29 -14.98 -8.18 -17.48
C ASN A 29 -14.61 -9.24 -16.44
N ILE A 30 -13.36 -9.69 -16.42
CA ILE A 30 -12.87 -10.64 -15.40
C ILE A 30 -12.97 -10.01 -14.01
N ALA A 31 -12.50 -8.77 -13.84
CA ALA A 31 -12.51 -8.08 -12.54
C ALA A 31 -13.92 -7.89 -11.98
N ILE A 32 -14.89 -7.50 -12.83
CA ILE A 32 -16.30 -7.32 -12.44
C ILE A 32 -16.92 -8.67 -11.99
N GLN A 33 -16.54 -9.77 -12.61
CA GLN A 33 -17.03 -11.11 -12.26
C GLN A 33 -16.29 -11.70 -11.04
N THR A 34 -15.13 -11.17 -10.71
CA THR A 34 -14.32 -11.65 -9.58
C THR A 34 -14.97 -11.26 -8.26
N LYS A 35 -15.45 -12.28 -7.52
CA LYS A 35 -15.95 -12.13 -6.15
C LYS A 35 -14.86 -12.52 -5.16
N ASN A 36 -14.70 -11.75 -4.10
CA ASN A 36 -13.91 -12.19 -2.96
C ASN A 36 -14.86 -12.80 -1.93
N GLU A 37 -14.86 -14.12 -1.80
CA GLU A 37 -15.73 -14.83 -0.88
C GLU A 37 -15.33 -14.66 0.60
N LYS A 38 -14.08 -14.25 0.85
CA LYS A 38 -13.52 -14.06 2.19
C LYS A 38 -13.72 -12.66 2.74
N LEU A 39 -13.77 -11.65 1.87
CA LEU A 39 -13.77 -10.25 2.25
C LEU A 39 -14.99 -9.52 1.71
N CYS A 40 -15.59 -8.66 2.51
CA CYS A 40 -16.64 -7.73 2.06
C CYS A 40 -16.02 -6.57 1.26
N ASP A 41 -16.88 -5.83 0.55
CA ASP A 41 -16.45 -4.60 -0.13
C ASP A 41 -15.81 -3.63 0.85
N PHE A 42 -14.77 -2.94 0.39
CA PHE A 42 -13.96 -2.01 1.18
C PHE A 42 -13.36 -2.60 2.47
N ALA A 43 -13.04 -3.91 2.45
CA ALA A 43 -12.49 -4.60 3.61
C ALA A 43 -11.21 -3.92 4.15
N PHE A 44 -10.35 -3.39 3.26
CA PHE A 44 -9.13 -2.68 3.66
C PHE A 44 -9.46 -1.41 4.44
N GLU A 45 -10.36 -0.56 3.94
CA GLU A 45 -10.83 0.65 4.63
C GLU A 45 -11.46 0.31 5.98
N LYS A 46 -12.30 -0.73 6.02
CA LYS A 46 -12.96 -1.17 7.26
C LYS A 46 -11.98 -1.69 8.30
N ALA A 47 -10.90 -2.38 7.88
CA ALA A 47 -9.89 -2.87 8.79
C ALA A 47 -9.06 -1.74 9.43
N LEU A 48 -8.99 -0.57 8.78
CA LEU A 48 -8.27 0.60 9.30
C LEU A 48 -9.14 1.52 10.18
N LYS A 49 -10.47 1.39 10.13
CA LYS A 49 -11.43 2.17 10.94
C LYS A 49 -11.68 1.48 12.28
N LYS A 50 -10.80 1.68 13.24
CA LYS A 50 -10.93 1.21 14.62
C LYS A 50 -10.38 2.25 15.59
N ASP A 51 -10.66 2.10 16.89
CA ASP A 51 -10.24 3.07 17.90
C ASP A 51 -8.71 3.04 18.14
N ASP A 52 -8.07 1.89 17.94
CA ASP A 52 -6.63 1.72 18.09
C ASP A 52 -5.90 1.85 16.75
N LEU A 53 -4.61 2.20 16.81
CA LEU A 53 -3.73 2.28 15.63
C LEU A 53 -3.70 0.95 14.87
N SER A 54 -4.00 1.00 13.59
CA SER A 54 -3.97 -0.16 12.70
C SER A 54 -2.58 -0.40 12.12
N PHE A 55 -2.19 -1.67 11.94
CA PHE A 55 -0.89 -2.05 11.41
C PHE A 55 -1.01 -2.69 10.03
N ILE A 56 -0.46 -2.02 9.01
CA ILE A 56 -0.30 -2.56 7.67
C ILE A 56 1.12 -3.12 7.57
N CYS A 57 1.25 -4.46 7.61
CA CYS A 57 2.55 -5.13 7.59
C CYS A 57 2.96 -5.46 6.15
N GLU A 58 4.17 -5.03 5.75
CA GLU A 58 4.59 -5.11 4.36
C GLU A 58 5.52 -6.30 4.08
N CYS A 59 5.14 -7.16 3.15
CA CYS A 59 5.96 -8.21 2.56
C CYS A 59 6.84 -7.62 1.46
N LYS A 60 8.14 -7.43 1.75
CA LYS A 60 9.10 -6.75 0.88
C LYS A 60 10.43 -7.48 0.78
N LYS A 61 10.74 -8.03 -0.41
CA LYS A 61 11.99 -8.74 -0.67
C LYS A 61 13.20 -7.82 -0.83
N ALA A 62 13.00 -6.70 -1.53
CA ALA A 62 14.06 -5.72 -1.83
C ALA A 62 13.48 -4.31 -1.94
N SER A 63 14.35 -3.30 -1.98
CA SER A 63 13.98 -1.92 -2.31
C SER A 63 15.14 -1.17 -2.98
N PRO A 64 14.86 -0.09 -3.76
CA PRO A 64 15.90 0.71 -4.39
C PRO A 64 16.92 1.29 -3.39
N SER A 65 16.47 1.64 -2.19
CA SER A 65 17.31 2.28 -1.16
C SER A 65 18.13 1.31 -0.31
N LYS A 66 17.74 0.03 -0.22
CA LYS A 66 18.35 -0.96 0.68
C LYS A 66 18.86 -2.22 -0.03
N GLY A 67 18.60 -2.34 -1.34
CA GLY A 67 18.90 -3.57 -2.07
C GLY A 67 18.07 -4.74 -1.55
N LEU A 68 18.67 -5.92 -1.52
CA LEU A 68 18.05 -7.14 -1.02
C LEU A 68 17.88 -7.06 0.51
N ILE A 69 16.64 -7.22 0.98
CA ILE A 69 16.26 -7.16 2.40
C ILE A 69 16.13 -8.57 2.97
N GLU A 70 15.43 -9.44 2.23
CA GLU A 70 15.17 -10.82 2.64
C GLU A 70 15.56 -11.78 1.50
N PRO A 71 16.74 -12.44 1.60
CA PRO A 71 17.20 -13.39 0.59
C PRO A 71 16.31 -14.64 0.48
N ASP A 72 15.89 -15.21 1.62
CA ASP A 72 14.98 -16.35 1.71
C ASP A 72 13.53 -15.87 1.89
N PHE A 73 13.00 -15.25 0.82
CA PHE A 73 11.69 -14.61 0.86
C PHE A 73 10.55 -15.64 0.83
N ARG A 74 10.32 -16.28 1.97
CA ARG A 74 9.20 -17.21 2.21
C ARG A 74 7.90 -16.46 2.45
N TYR A 75 7.43 -15.73 1.43
CA TYR A 75 6.34 -14.75 1.53
C TYR A 75 5.04 -15.30 2.13
N LEU A 76 4.69 -16.57 1.94
CA LEU A 76 3.51 -17.18 2.55
C LEU A 76 3.67 -17.39 4.06
N GLU A 77 4.85 -17.78 4.50
CA GLU A 77 5.15 -17.92 5.93
C GLU A 77 5.15 -16.54 6.60
N ILE A 78 5.84 -15.58 5.99
CA ILE A 78 5.86 -14.18 6.44
C ILE A 78 4.44 -13.60 6.57
N ALA A 79 3.58 -13.81 5.57
CA ALA A 79 2.21 -13.33 5.61
C ALA A 79 1.38 -13.97 6.73
N ARG A 80 1.55 -15.29 6.97
CA ARG A 80 0.90 -15.98 8.09
C ARG A 80 1.42 -15.50 9.45
N GLU A 81 2.73 -15.25 9.57
CA GLU A 81 3.32 -14.69 10.78
C GLU A 81 2.75 -13.30 11.08
N TYR A 82 2.60 -12.43 10.07
CA TYR A 82 1.96 -11.12 10.23
C TYR A 82 0.51 -11.24 10.67
N GLU A 83 -0.28 -12.10 10.03
CA GLU A 83 -1.68 -12.33 10.44
C GLU A 83 -1.75 -12.89 11.87
N ALA A 84 -0.95 -13.90 12.21
CA ALA A 84 -0.90 -14.47 13.55
C ALA A 84 -0.39 -13.47 14.62
N ALA A 85 0.45 -12.51 14.23
CA ALA A 85 0.87 -11.40 15.06
C ALA A 85 -0.21 -10.33 15.24
N GLY A 86 -1.33 -10.44 14.50
CA GLY A 86 -2.46 -9.53 14.58
C GLY A 86 -2.31 -8.30 13.66
N ALA A 87 -1.58 -8.38 12.56
CA ALA A 87 -1.63 -7.36 11.52
C ALA A 87 -3.09 -7.14 11.06
N ASP A 88 -3.45 -5.89 10.80
CA ASP A 88 -4.79 -5.54 10.31
C ASP A 88 -4.91 -5.71 8.79
N CYS A 89 -3.81 -5.43 8.09
CA CYS A 89 -3.69 -5.55 6.64
C CYS A 89 -2.29 -6.01 6.25
N ILE A 90 -2.16 -6.57 5.05
CA ILE A 90 -0.85 -6.89 4.45
C ILE A 90 -0.62 -6.05 3.21
N SER A 91 0.55 -5.38 3.14
CA SER A 91 1.04 -4.73 1.93
C SER A 91 1.95 -5.69 1.16
N VAL A 92 1.65 -5.91 -0.13
CA VAL A 92 2.43 -6.85 -0.97
C VAL A 92 3.05 -6.10 -2.13
N LEU A 93 4.40 -6.05 -2.16
CA LEU A 93 5.15 -5.49 -3.28
C LEU A 93 5.01 -6.38 -4.52
N THR A 94 4.52 -5.80 -5.63
CA THR A 94 4.39 -6.52 -6.91
C THR A 94 5.32 -5.99 -7.99
N GLU A 95 6.02 -4.88 -7.76
CA GLU A 95 7.01 -4.33 -8.69
C GLU A 95 8.23 -5.29 -8.82
N PRO A 96 8.52 -5.84 -10.03
CA PRO A 96 9.47 -6.96 -10.13
C PRO A 96 10.94 -6.57 -10.28
N LYS A 97 11.26 -5.34 -10.70
CA LYS A 97 12.64 -4.97 -11.05
C LYS A 97 13.46 -4.46 -9.87
N TRP A 98 12.93 -3.54 -9.11
CA TRP A 98 13.64 -2.90 -7.99
C TRP A 98 13.21 -3.43 -6.62
N PHE A 99 11.95 -3.88 -6.51
CA PHE A 99 11.45 -4.46 -5.28
C PHE A 99 11.48 -5.99 -5.29
N LEU A 100 11.80 -6.61 -6.44
CA LEU A 100 11.78 -8.05 -6.65
C LEU A 100 10.45 -8.69 -6.25
N GLY A 101 9.36 -7.93 -6.46
CA GLY A 101 7.98 -8.32 -6.21
C GLY A 101 7.40 -9.20 -7.32
N SER A 102 6.17 -9.65 -7.12
CA SER A 102 5.44 -10.45 -8.10
C SER A 102 3.94 -10.38 -7.88
N ASP A 103 3.16 -10.34 -8.95
CA ASP A 103 1.71 -10.51 -8.90
C ASP A 103 1.30 -11.85 -8.29
N GLU A 104 2.10 -12.90 -8.48
CA GLU A 104 1.85 -14.21 -7.88
C GLU A 104 1.99 -14.17 -6.35
N TYR A 105 2.92 -13.37 -5.79
CA TYR A 105 3.01 -13.17 -4.33
C TYR A 105 1.71 -12.62 -3.77
N LEU A 106 1.16 -11.57 -4.40
CA LEU A 106 -0.11 -10.99 -3.98
C LEU A 106 -1.25 -12.02 -4.05
N LYS A 107 -1.37 -12.71 -5.17
CA LYS A 107 -2.42 -13.70 -5.43
C LYS A 107 -2.40 -14.86 -4.42
N GLU A 108 -1.24 -15.38 -4.12
CA GLU A 108 -1.08 -16.49 -3.17
C GLU A 108 -1.25 -16.02 -1.72
N ILE A 109 -0.71 -14.85 -1.35
CA ILE A 109 -0.91 -14.27 -0.02
C ILE A 109 -2.41 -14.02 0.22
N ALA A 110 -3.11 -13.34 -0.70
CA ALA A 110 -4.53 -13.03 -0.57
C ALA A 110 -5.41 -14.29 -0.44
N LYS A 111 -5.00 -15.42 -1.03
CA LYS A 111 -5.66 -16.72 -0.83
C LYS A 111 -5.36 -17.35 0.52
N THR A 112 -4.18 -17.07 1.08
CA THR A 112 -3.65 -17.75 2.27
C THR A 112 -4.16 -17.11 3.56
N VAL A 113 -4.21 -15.78 3.63
CA VAL A 113 -4.63 -15.03 4.81
C VAL A 113 -6.13 -14.66 4.76
N SER A 114 -6.69 -14.28 5.91
CA SER A 114 -8.07 -13.79 6.02
C SER A 114 -8.15 -12.25 6.08
N ILE A 115 -7.04 -11.57 6.37
CA ILE A 115 -6.95 -10.12 6.44
C ILE A 115 -6.75 -9.49 5.05
N PRO A 116 -7.23 -8.26 4.83
CA PRO A 116 -7.15 -7.63 3.51
C PRO A 116 -5.72 -7.29 3.07
N CYS A 117 -5.46 -7.52 1.76
CA CYS A 117 -4.17 -7.23 1.14
C CYS A 117 -4.26 -6.02 0.22
N ILE A 118 -3.24 -5.14 0.26
CA ILE A 118 -3.06 -4.07 -0.72
C ILE A 118 -2.02 -4.47 -1.76
N ARG A 119 -2.30 -4.20 -3.04
CA ARG A 119 -1.28 -4.21 -4.09
C ARG A 119 -0.39 -2.98 -3.97
N LYS A 120 0.84 -3.15 -3.57
CA LYS A 120 1.84 -2.08 -3.47
C LYS A 120 2.68 -2.07 -4.76
N ASP A 121 2.30 -1.23 -5.70
CA ASP A 121 2.92 -1.08 -7.02
C ASP A 121 2.77 0.38 -7.50
N PHE A 122 3.38 0.73 -8.63
CA PHE A 122 3.24 2.03 -9.28
C PHE A 122 2.08 1.97 -10.26
N THR A 123 0.88 2.33 -9.78
CA THR A 123 -0.34 2.31 -10.58
C THR A 123 -0.37 3.52 -11.52
N VAL A 124 -0.18 3.29 -12.81
CA VAL A 124 -0.10 4.31 -13.87
C VAL A 124 -1.20 4.17 -14.92
N ASP A 125 -1.98 3.10 -14.85
CA ASP A 125 -3.03 2.76 -15.82
C ASP A 125 -4.17 2.03 -15.11
N GLU A 126 -5.42 2.28 -15.51
CA GLU A 126 -6.61 1.64 -14.95
C GLU A 126 -6.56 0.10 -15.03
N TYR A 127 -5.85 -0.44 -16.01
CA TYR A 127 -5.63 -1.88 -16.16
C TYR A 127 -5.13 -2.53 -14.87
N GLN A 128 -4.19 -1.87 -14.19
CA GLN A 128 -3.60 -2.39 -12.95
C GLN A 128 -4.61 -2.47 -11.79
N ILE A 129 -5.63 -1.61 -11.79
CA ILE A 129 -6.70 -1.64 -10.77
C ILE A 129 -7.59 -2.87 -10.99
N TYR A 130 -8.00 -3.12 -12.24
CA TYR A 130 -8.77 -4.32 -12.58
C TYR A 130 -7.95 -5.59 -12.32
N GLN A 131 -6.67 -5.59 -12.73
CA GLN A 131 -5.75 -6.70 -12.46
C GLN A 131 -5.60 -6.96 -10.95
N ALA A 132 -5.46 -5.92 -10.13
CA ALA A 132 -5.37 -6.06 -8.67
C ALA A 132 -6.59 -6.78 -8.07
N LYS A 133 -7.79 -6.43 -8.53
CA LYS A 133 -9.04 -7.11 -8.13
C LYS A 133 -9.00 -8.60 -8.46
N THR A 134 -8.52 -8.97 -9.66
CA THR A 134 -8.42 -10.38 -10.08
C THR A 134 -7.38 -11.17 -9.30
N LEU A 135 -6.36 -10.50 -8.75
CA LEU A 135 -5.34 -11.09 -7.88
C LEU A 135 -5.79 -11.23 -6.43
N GLY A 136 -6.98 -10.71 -6.09
CA GLY A 136 -7.54 -10.77 -4.74
C GLY A 136 -7.16 -9.60 -3.84
N ALA A 137 -6.61 -8.51 -4.39
CA ALA A 137 -6.36 -7.29 -3.62
C ALA A 137 -7.66 -6.68 -3.11
N ALA A 138 -7.65 -6.20 -1.88
CA ALA A 138 -8.70 -5.40 -1.26
C ALA A 138 -8.43 -3.89 -1.40
N ALA A 139 -7.21 -3.52 -1.80
CA ALA A 139 -6.81 -2.14 -2.05
C ALA A 139 -5.68 -2.05 -3.09
N VAL A 140 -5.53 -0.86 -3.68
CA VAL A 140 -4.40 -0.49 -4.53
C VAL A 140 -3.75 0.80 -4.04
N LEU A 141 -2.47 0.97 -4.36
CA LEU A 141 -1.74 2.22 -4.14
C LEU A 141 -1.92 3.16 -5.33
N LEU A 142 -2.30 4.41 -5.05
CA LEU A 142 -2.33 5.51 -6.01
C LEU A 142 -1.39 6.61 -5.53
N ILE A 143 -0.40 7.00 -6.33
CA ILE A 143 0.66 7.95 -5.93
C ILE A 143 0.40 9.29 -6.63
N CYS A 144 0.18 10.36 -5.86
CA CYS A 144 -0.09 11.69 -6.41
C CYS A 144 1.03 12.20 -7.31
N SER A 145 2.28 11.91 -6.99
CA SER A 145 3.45 12.40 -7.76
C SER A 145 3.53 11.86 -9.19
N ILE A 146 2.81 10.77 -9.53
CA ILE A 146 2.85 10.14 -10.87
C ILE A 146 1.50 10.16 -11.60
N LEU A 147 0.46 10.70 -10.97
CA LEU A 147 -0.89 10.83 -11.52
C LEU A 147 -1.31 12.31 -11.61
N SER A 148 -2.10 12.66 -12.59
CA SER A 148 -2.83 13.93 -12.57
C SER A 148 -4.04 13.84 -11.64
N GLU A 149 -4.56 14.99 -11.18
CA GLU A 149 -5.76 15.04 -10.32
C GLU A 149 -6.98 14.36 -11.00
N VAL A 150 -7.12 14.52 -12.30
CA VAL A 150 -8.20 13.89 -13.09
C VAL A 150 -8.04 12.35 -13.06
N GLN A 151 -6.84 11.84 -13.38
CA GLN A 151 -6.57 10.40 -13.32
C GLN A 151 -6.79 9.83 -11.92
N LEU A 152 -6.33 10.54 -10.88
CA LEU A 152 -6.51 10.12 -9.50
C LEU A 152 -8.01 9.95 -9.16
N GLY A 153 -8.83 10.94 -9.51
CA GLY A 153 -10.28 10.87 -9.27
C GLY A 153 -10.97 9.78 -10.10
N GLU A 154 -10.53 9.54 -11.35
CA GLU A 154 -11.04 8.43 -12.17
C GLU A 154 -10.65 7.06 -11.56
N TYR A 155 -9.42 6.90 -11.11
CA TYR A 155 -8.93 5.65 -10.53
C TYR A 155 -9.60 5.32 -9.19
N ILE A 156 -9.88 6.34 -8.36
CA ILE A 156 -10.68 6.17 -7.13
C ILE A 156 -12.08 5.65 -7.48
N LYS A 157 -12.75 6.23 -8.50
CA LYS A 157 -14.07 5.76 -8.93
C LYS A 157 -14.05 4.32 -9.46
N ILE A 158 -12.97 3.93 -10.16
CA ILE A 158 -12.82 2.54 -10.61
C ILE A 158 -12.68 1.61 -9.40
N CYS A 159 -11.85 1.98 -8.41
CA CYS A 159 -11.73 1.21 -7.16
C CYS A 159 -13.10 1.06 -6.49
N ASP A 160 -13.87 2.14 -6.38
CA ASP A 160 -15.21 2.16 -5.79
C ASP A 160 -16.17 1.21 -6.51
N SER A 161 -16.16 1.23 -7.84
CA SER A 161 -17.01 0.35 -8.66
C SER A 161 -16.70 -1.14 -8.48
N LEU A 162 -15.47 -1.46 -8.07
CA LEU A 162 -14.99 -2.82 -7.81
C LEU A 162 -15.10 -3.23 -6.32
N GLY A 163 -15.52 -2.32 -5.44
CA GLY A 163 -15.57 -2.57 -3.99
C GLY A 163 -14.20 -2.75 -3.35
N ILE A 164 -13.13 -2.19 -3.95
CA ILE A 164 -11.79 -2.15 -3.36
C ILE A 164 -11.41 -0.73 -2.96
N SER A 165 -10.49 -0.60 -2.00
CA SER A 165 -10.05 0.69 -1.50
C SER A 165 -8.89 1.27 -2.33
N ALA A 166 -8.72 2.61 -2.30
CA ALA A 166 -7.55 3.29 -2.81
C ALA A 166 -6.78 3.90 -1.64
N LEU A 167 -5.53 3.47 -1.41
CA LEU A 167 -4.58 4.17 -0.55
C LEU A 167 -3.87 5.22 -1.43
N VAL A 168 -4.16 6.51 -1.16
CA VAL A 168 -3.61 7.63 -1.92
C VAL A 168 -2.36 8.14 -1.22
N GLU A 169 -1.19 7.88 -1.81
CA GLU A 169 0.11 8.30 -1.26
C GLU A 169 0.44 9.74 -1.64
N ILE A 170 0.82 10.54 -0.64
CA ILE A 170 1.22 11.93 -0.77
C ILE A 170 2.58 12.20 -0.11
N HIS A 171 3.26 13.27 -0.57
CA HIS A 171 4.57 13.68 -0.07
C HIS A 171 4.64 15.14 0.38
N ASP A 172 3.72 15.99 -0.06
CA ASP A 172 3.70 17.41 0.23
C ASP A 172 2.28 18.00 0.33
N GLU A 173 2.21 19.29 0.68
CA GLU A 173 0.95 20.04 0.88
C GLU A 173 0.11 20.14 -0.40
N LYS A 174 0.76 20.25 -1.56
CA LYS A 174 0.07 20.33 -2.86
C LYS A 174 -0.61 19.00 -3.17
N GLU A 175 0.08 17.89 -2.92
CA GLU A 175 -0.45 16.54 -3.11
C GLU A 175 -1.57 16.24 -2.11
N ALA A 176 -1.47 16.74 -0.86
CA ALA A 176 -2.55 16.62 0.12
C ALA A 176 -3.85 17.28 -0.38
N GLY A 177 -3.76 18.53 -0.85
CA GLY A 177 -4.91 19.20 -1.45
C GLY A 177 -5.46 18.49 -2.70
N MET A 178 -4.59 17.94 -3.54
CA MET A 178 -4.99 17.14 -4.71
C MET A 178 -5.74 15.87 -4.31
N ALA A 179 -5.24 15.12 -3.33
CA ALA A 179 -5.86 13.87 -2.85
C ALA A 179 -7.27 14.14 -2.27
N VAL A 180 -7.42 15.19 -1.46
CA VAL A 180 -8.71 15.58 -0.88
C VAL A 180 -9.72 15.97 -1.98
N ARG A 181 -9.33 16.81 -2.97
CA ARG A 181 -10.22 17.19 -4.08
C ARG A 181 -10.58 16.02 -4.99
N ALA A 182 -9.69 15.05 -5.14
CA ALA A 182 -9.95 13.83 -5.92
C ALA A 182 -10.90 12.86 -5.23
N GLY A 183 -11.23 13.10 -3.94
CA GLY A 183 -12.16 12.28 -3.15
C GLY A 183 -11.50 11.06 -2.48
N ALA A 184 -10.22 11.16 -2.12
CA ALA A 184 -9.54 10.12 -1.36
C ALA A 184 -10.19 9.92 0.02
N ARG A 185 -10.44 8.67 0.40
CA ARG A 185 -10.93 8.28 1.73
C ARG A 185 -9.83 7.72 2.63
N ILE A 186 -8.71 7.33 2.04
CA ILE A 186 -7.50 6.89 2.75
C ILE A 186 -6.33 7.64 2.14
N ILE A 187 -5.61 8.40 2.96
CA ILE A 187 -4.43 9.14 2.55
C ILE A 187 -3.23 8.63 3.33
N GLY A 188 -2.19 8.20 2.60
CA GLY A 188 -0.91 7.80 3.15
C GLY A 188 0.14 8.90 2.98
N VAL A 189 0.74 9.34 4.08
CA VAL A 189 1.91 10.22 4.03
C VAL A 189 3.17 9.38 4.02
N ASN A 190 3.89 9.41 2.89
CA ASN A 190 5.17 8.73 2.81
C ASN A 190 6.28 9.64 3.37
N ASN A 191 6.81 9.26 4.53
CA ASN A 191 7.92 9.96 5.18
C ASN A 191 9.27 9.76 4.46
N ARG A 192 9.32 8.88 3.45
CA ARG A 192 10.50 8.70 2.62
C ARG A 192 10.43 9.57 1.38
N ASN A 193 11.41 10.46 1.24
CA ASN A 193 11.59 11.21 0.00
C ASN A 193 12.10 10.26 -1.10
N LEU A 194 11.33 10.10 -2.17
CA LEU A 194 11.68 9.19 -3.27
C LEU A 194 12.79 9.72 -4.19
N LYS A 195 13.26 10.96 -3.98
CA LYS A 195 14.37 11.54 -4.79
C LYS A 195 15.72 11.17 -4.23
N ASP A 196 15.88 11.17 -2.90
CA ASP A 196 17.16 10.96 -2.20
C ASP A 196 17.12 9.87 -1.12
N PHE A 197 15.94 9.25 -0.93
CA PHE A 197 15.64 8.22 0.07
C PHE A 197 15.80 8.63 1.53
N THR A 198 15.93 9.93 1.81
CA THR A 198 15.88 10.42 3.19
C THR A 198 14.52 10.13 3.82
N VAL A 199 14.50 9.87 5.12
CA VAL A 199 13.28 9.61 5.88
C VAL A 199 13.14 10.69 6.94
N ASP A 200 12.04 11.41 6.88
CA ASP A 200 11.66 12.44 7.84
C ASP A 200 10.26 12.15 8.38
N THR A 201 10.17 11.57 9.57
CA THR A 201 8.90 11.25 10.22
C THR A 201 8.10 12.49 10.63
N ALA A 202 8.73 13.67 10.69
CA ALA A 202 8.02 14.94 10.91
C ALA A 202 7.11 15.31 9.74
N ASN A 203 7.29 14.70 8.54
CA ASN A 203 6.43 14.96 7.39
C ASN A 203 4.97 14.56 7.65
N SER A 204 4.73 13.41 8.30
CA SER A 204 3.39 13.00 8.70
C SER A 204 2.74 14.04 9.63
N ARG A 205 3.45 14.54 10.63
CA ARG A 205 2.97 15.61 11.55
C ARG A 205 2.63 16.89 10.79
N LYS A 206 3.50 17.31 9.88
CA LYS A 206 3.33 18.52 9.07
C LYS A 206 2.08 18.48 8.19
N LEU A 207 1.79 17.32 7.60
CA LEU A 207 0.69 17.17 6.64
C LEU A 207 -0.64 16.80 7.31
N ARG A 208 -0.65 16.31 8.54
CA ARG A 208 -1.86 15.86 9.24
C ARG A 208 -2.95 16.93 9.28
N ASP A 209 -2.59 18.18 9.60
CA ASP A 209 -3.55 19.30 9.73
C ASP A 209 -4.22 19.68 8.39
N LEU A 210 -3.68 19.20 7.26
CA LEU A 210 -4.24 19.45 5.92
C LEU A 210 -5.22 18.35 5.48
N ILE A 211 -5.33 17.28 6.25
CA ILE A 211 -6.16 16.12 5.93
C ILE A 211 -7.39 16.13 6.86
N PRO A 212 -8.62 16.19 6.30
CA PRO A 212 -9.86 16.14 7.08
C PRO A 212 -9.94 14.92 8.00
N ASP A 213 -10.59 15.05 9.16
CA ASP A 213 -10.67 14.01 10.17
C ASP A 213 -11.52 12.79 9.76
N ASP A 214 -12.38 12.93 8.76
CA ASP A 214 -13.18 11.85 8.19
C ASP A 214 -12.41 10.98 7.18
N ILE A 215 -11.19 11.41 6.81
CA ILE A 215 -10.27 10.68 5.93
C ILE A 215 -9.30 9.85 6.79
N ILE A 216 -9.20 8.56 6.51
CA ILE A 216 -8.25 7.67 7.18
C ILE A 216 -6.82 8.13 6.86
N PHE A 217 -6.05 8.41 7.91
CA PHE A 217 -4.68 8.88 7.82
C PHE A 217 -3.69 7.74 8.10
N VAL A 218 -2.82 7.44 7.13
CA VAL A 218 -1.80 6.40 7.23
C VAL A 218 -0.40 7.04 7.24
N SER A 219 0.42 6.74 8.25
CA SER A 219 1.84 7.10 8.24
C SER A 219 2.66 5.98 7.61
N GLU A 220 3.42 6.28 6.55
CA GLU A 220 4.22 5.32 5.83
C GLU A 220 5.71 5.62 5.96
N SER A 221 6.52 4.57 6.11
CA SER A 221 7.96 4.63 6.25
C SER A 221 8.48 5.28 7.55
N GLY A 222 9.63 4.80 8.02
CA GLY A 222 10.39 5.44 9.10
C GLY A 222 10.24 4.80 10.48
N VAL A 223 9.26 3.94 10.71
CA VAL A 223 9.06 3.28 12.01
C VAL A 223 10.17 2.28 12.31
N LYS A 224 10.82 2.44 13.46
CA LYS A 224 11.88 1.56 13.96
C LYS A 224 11.65 1.13 15.42
N SER A 225 10.96 1.95 16.21
CA SER A 225 10.80 1.82 17.65
C SER A 225 9.38 2.14 18.12
N THR A 226 9.09 1.83 19.36
CA THR A 226 7.87 2.24 20.07
C THR A 226 7.72 3.75 20.17
N ASP A 227 8.83 4.50 20.28
CA ASP A 227 8.77 5.97 20.33
C ASP A 227 8.27 6.56 19.00
N ASP A 228 8.62 5.92 17.87
CA ASP A 228 8.07 6.34 16.56
C ASP A 228 6.56 6.08 16.51
N ILE A 229 6.10 4.96 17.07
CA ILE A 229 4.65 4.64 17.13
C ILE A 229 3.92 5.64 18.03
N ARG A 230 4.47 5.98 19.20
CA ARG A 230 3.88 7.01 20.08
C ARG A 230 3.72 8.35 19.35
N ALA A 231 4.76 8.79 18.64
CA ALA A 231 4.70 10.03 17.85
C ALA A 231 3.64 9.98 16.74
N ILE A 232 3.41 8.79 16.13
CA ILE A 232 2.37 8.56 15.12
C ILE A 232 0.97 8.59 15.76
N CYS A 233 0.80 7.99 16.93
CA CYS A 233 -0.46 8.07 17.71
C CYS A 233 -0.77 9.52 18.13
N GLU A 234 0.24 10.27 18.61
CA GLU A 234 0.08 11.67 19.04
C GLU A 234 -0.43 12.60 17.93
N ILE A 235 -0.14 12.30 16.66
CA ILE A 235 -0.65 13.08 15.52
C ILE A 235 -2.02 12.59 15.04
N GLY A 236 -2.62 11.59 15.72
CA GLY A 236 -3.93 11.07 15.36
C GLY A 236 -3.93 10.28 14.04
N ALA A 237 -2.91 9.47 13.81
CA ALA A 237 -2.93 8.55 12.67
C ALA A 237 -3.82 7.34 12.98
N ASP A 238 -4.60 6.92 11.98
CA ASP A 238 -5.45 5.73 12.07
C ASP A 238 -4.68 4.45 11.80
N ALA A 239 -3.62 4.54 10.99
CA ALA A 239 -2.82 3.39 10.63
C ALA A 239 -1.35 3.74 10.38
N VAL A 240 -0.50 2.71 10.46
CA VAL A 240 0.91 2.75 10.10
C VAL A 240 1.27 1.64 9.13
N LEU A 241 2.09 1.96 8.12
CA LEU A 241 2.63 0.97 7.18
C LEU A 241 4.10 0.71 7.50
N ILE A 242 4.41 -0.54 7.87
CA ILE A 242 5.74 -0.97 8.32
C ILE A 242 6.26 -2.11 7.45
N GLY A 243 7.41 -1.91 6.82
CA GLY A 243 8.07 -2.94 6.01
C GLY A 243 9.42 -3.35 6.57
N GLU A 244 10.47 -2.55 6.33
CA GLU A 244 11.87 -2.94 6.61
C GLU A 244 12.10 -3.43 8.04
N THR A 245 11.53 -2.76 9.03
CA THR A 245 11.69 -3.09 10.46
C THR A 245 11.17 -4.49 10.77
N LEU A 246 9.98 -4.83 10.26
CA LEU A 246 9.38 -6.16 10.46
C LEU A 246 10.07 -7.23 9.61
N MET A 247 10.44 -6.91 8.36
CA MET A 247 11.14 -7.87 7.48
C MET A 247 12.49 -8.32 8.06
N ARG A 248 13.22 -7.41 8.75
CA ARG A 248 14.52 -7.70 9.36
C ARG A 248 14.43 -8.31 10.75
N ALA A 249 13.26 -8.39 11.35
CA ALA A 249 13.08 -9.00 12.65
C ALA A 249 13.15 -10.54 12.55
N ASP A 250 13.92 -11.18 13.42
CA ASP A 250 13.99 -12.65 13.53
C ASP A 250 12.64 -13.22 13.96
N ASP A 251 11.98 -12.57 14.92
CA ASP A 251 10.62 -12.87 15.38
C ASP A 251 9.70 -11.68 15.09
N LYS A 252 8.92 -11.82 14.01
CA LYS A 252 8.02 -10.77 13.52
C LYS A 252 6.87 -10.50 14.49
N LYS A 253 6.41 -11.56 15.20
CA LYS A 253 5.36 -11.43 16.19
C LYS A 253 5.86 -10.63 17.40
N ALA A 254 7.00 -11.02 17.97
CA ALA A 254 7.57 -10.31 19.11
C ALA A 254 7.84 -8.83 18.76
N LYS A 255 8.32 -8.55 17.54
CA LYS A 255 8.55 -7.18 17.09
C LYS A 255 7.27 -6.38 16.93
N LEU A 256 6.21 -6.97 16.39
CA LEU A 256 4.92 -6.30 16.26
C LEU A 256 4.27 -6.07 17.64
N ASP A 257 4.35 -7.05 18.55
CA ASP A 257 3.88 -6.91 19.93
C ASP A 257 4.65 -5.78 20.67
N GLU A 258 5.98 -5.71 20.51
CA GLU A 258 6.79 -4.60 21.03
C GLU A 258 6.29 -3.23 20.53
N LEU A 259 6.03 -3.10 19.24
CA LEU A 259 5.56 -1.85 18.64
C LEU A 259 4.15 -1.45 19.09
N ARG A 260 3.30 -2.42 19.45
CA ARG A 260 1.93 -2.18 19.94
C ARG A 260 1.82 -1.77 21.40
N LEU A 261 2.81 -2.05 22.21
CA LEU A 261 2.85 -1.74 23.65
C LEU A 261 3.15 -0.25 23.92
N SER A 262 3.10 0.59 22.92
CA SER A 262 3.39 2.02 23.02
C SER A 262 2.20 2.84 23.48
#